data_23abc1af87a15dd1184948815c4f236e
#
_entry.id   23abc1af87a15dd1184948815c4f236e
#
_cell.length_a   1.000
_cell.length_b   1.000
_cell.length_c   1.000
_cell.angle_alpha   90.00
_cell.angle_beta   90.00
_cell.angle_gamma   90.00
#
_symmetry.space_group_name_H-M   'P 1'
#
loop_
_entity.id
_entity.type
_entity.pdbx_description
1 polymer ?
#
loop_
_entity_poly.entity_id
_entity_poly.type
_entity_poly.pdbx_seq_one_letter_code
_entity_poly.pdbx_strand_id
1 'polypeptide(L)'
;MRQEEAVQDITASLKKDPAVRSIFLKGSMGRNDHDAYSDIDLYCMVEEKEEQAFLKRRIDHLKAYKELIFTDGIFIIAPQIIGVYEDHLHIDLFTVTEATFQNKDYFTVLYDPDGIMDPFRTEGKLTLTKTALTEHMLDVSWFLFQYWKAAARGSAVWAVEMLRHVMRNLANVLLYKYEPDRSVLGLKALPTHLPEDKRFRIEAIYEWMTPSLHRKAAREILLLLKEEGDWIRHVFSEEEKAVVFMESVVVLLSEEPGIERDGELPIIRGNR
;
A
#
# COMPACT_ATOMS: atom_id res chain seq x y z
N MET A 1 7.11 -16.45 -17.20
CA MET A 1 7.11 -16.81 -15.73
C MET A 1 5.84 -17.61 -15.44
N ARG A 2 5.69 -18.22 -14.25
CA ARG A 2 4.48 -19.00 -13.87
C ARG A 2 3.20 -18.13 -13.88
N GLN A 3 3.32 -16.84 -13.62
CA GLN A 3 2.21 -15.89 -13.68
C GLN A 3 1.62 -15.79 -15.08
N GLU A 4 2.45 -15.68 -16.11
CA GLU A 4 1.99 -15.61 -17.52
C GLU A 4 1.30 -16.90 -17.97
N GLU A 5 1.83 -18.06 -17.55
CA GLU A 5 1.21 -19.38 -17.81
C GLU A 5 -0.18 -19.46 -17.18
N ALA A 6 -0.28 -19.12 -15.87
CA ALA A 6 -1.55 -19.09 -15.16
C ALA A 6 -2.56 -18.12 -15.80
N VAL A 7 -2.14 -16.90 -16.14
CA VAL A 7 -2.99 -15.92 -16.83
C VAL A 7 -3.48 -16.44 -18.18
N GLN A 8 -2.63 -17.12 -18.95
CA GLN A 8 -3.00 -17.69 -20.22
C GLN A 8 -4.07 -18.78 -20.07
N ASP A 9 -3.86 -19.73 -19.17
CA ASP A 9 -4.77 -20.87 -18.97
C ASP A 9 -6.13 -20.42 -18.42
N ILE A 10 -6.11 -19.58 -17.41
CA ILE A 10 -7.33 -19.05 -16.77
C ILE A 10 -8.10 -18.18 -17.77
N THR A 11 -7.42 -17.29 -18.52
CA THR A 11 -8.05 -16.47 -19.54
C THR A 11 -8.67 -17.35 -20.64
N ALA A 12 -8.01 -18.42 -21.07
CA ALA A 12 -8.56 -19.35 -22.05
C ALA A 12 -9.81 -20.09 -21.51
N SER A 13 -9.87 -20.36 -20.21
CA SER A 13 -11.05 -20.92 -19.56
C SER A 13 -12.19 -19.92 -19.48
N LEU A 14 -11.91 -18.69 -18.98
CA LEU A 14 -12.89 -17.62 -18.82
C LEU A 14 -13.54 -17.20 -20.15
N LYS A 15 -12.78 -17.17 -21.25
CA LYS A 15 -13.31 -16.85 -22.59
C LYS A 15 -14.40 -17.81 -23.08
N LYS A 16 -14.51 -19.01 -22.52
CA LYS A 16 -15.55 -19.99 -22.87
C LYS A 16 -16.86 -19.75 -22.13
N ASP A 17 -16.86 -18.94 -21.09
CA ASP A 17 -18.05 -18.61 -20.31
C ASP A 17 -18.85 -17.50 -21.01
N PRO A 18 -20.12 -17.75 -21.36
CA PRO A 18 -20.94 -16.76 -22.11
C PRO A 18 -21.27 -15.51 -21.30
N ALA A 19 -21.11 -15.54 -19.97
CA ALA A 19 -21.30 -14.36 -19.14
C ALA A 19 -20.13 -13.37 -19.21
N VAL A 20 -18.96 -13.82 -19.67
CA VAL A 20 -17.73 -13.01 -19.67
C VAL A 20 -17.72 -12.05 -20.85
N ARG A 21 -17.63 -10.76 -20.53
CA ARG A 21 -17.58 -9.66 -21.49
C ARG A 21 -16.16 -9.15 -21.71
N SER A 22 -15.37 -9.03 -20.62
CA SER A 22 -13.97 -8.61 -20.71
C SER A 22 -13.13 -9.25 -19.62
N ILE A 23 -11.83 -9.40 -19.89
CA ILE A 23 -10.83 -9.92 -18.95
C ILE A 23 -9.62 -8.98 -19.02
N PHE A 24 -9.14 -8.53 -17.87
CA PHE A 24 -8.01 -7.61 -17.78
C PHE A 24 -7.23 -7.80 -16.50
N LEU A 25 -5.96 -7.41 -16.54
CA LEU A 25 -5.05 -7.40 -15.40
C LEU A 25 -4.97 -6.01 -14.80
N LYS A 26 -4.86 -5.94 -13.48
CA LYS A 26 -4.46 -4.74 -12.72
C LYS A 26 -3.18 -5.02 -11.92
N GLY A 27 -2.91 -4.23 -10.90
CA GLY A 27 -1.73 -4.41 -10.06
C GLY A 27 -0.41 -4.34 -10.83
N SER A 28 0.60 -5.06 -10.37
CA SER A 28 1.93 -5.08 -10.98
C SER A 28 1.94 -5.67 -12.39
N MET A 29 1.17 -6.72 -12.64
CA MET A 29 1.03 -7.31 -13.98
C MET A 29 0.31 -6.36 -14.95
N GLY A 30 -0.72 -5.65 -14.49
CA GLY A 30 -1.42 -4.65 -15.29
C GLY A 30 -0.54 -3.48 -15.71
N ARG A 31 0.46 -3.12 -14.90
CA ARG A 31 1.45 -2.06 -15.16
C ARG A 31 2.72 -2.56 -15.84
N ASN A 32 2.87 -3.87 -16.00
CA ASN A 32 4.08 -4.52 -16.54
C ASN A 32 5.35 -4.26 -15.68
N ASP A 33 5.18 -4.18 -14.36
CA ASP A 33 6.25 -3.99 -13.37
C ASP A 33 6.34 -5.17 -12.36
N HIS A 34 5.77 -6.34 -12.74
CA HIS A 34 5.75 -7.55 -11.92
C HIS A 34 7.07 -8.33 -11.94
N ASP A 35 7.28 -9.11 -10.89
CA ASP A 35 8.40 -10.01 -10.69
C ASP A 35 7.96 -11.45 -10.38
N ALA A 36 8.92 -12.33 -10.07
CA ALA A 36 8.64 -13.74 -9.76
C ALA A 36 7.81 -13.96 -8.48
N TYR A 37 7.66 -12.94 -7.64
CA TYR A 37 6.91 -12.98 -6.38
C TYR A 37 5.59 -12.23 -6.44
N SER A 38 5.32 -11.57 -7.56
CA SER A 38 4.06 -10.83 -7.75
C SER A 38 2.86 -11.78 -7.78
N ASP A 39 1.76 -11.33 -7.19
CA ASP A 39 0.42 -11.90 -7.33
C ASP A 39 -0.19 -11.58 -8.70
N ILE A 40 -1.33 -12.20 -8.98
CA ILE A 40 -2.12 -11.94 -10.18
C ILE A 40 -3.41 -11.24 -9.78
N ASP A 41 -3.55 -9.96 -10.09
CA ASP A 41 -4.81 -9.20 -9.97
C ASP A 41 -5.61 -9.33 -11.25
N LEU A 42 -6.42 -10.39 -11.39
CA LEU A 42 -7.23 -10.67 -12.57
C LEU A 42 -8.66 -10.17 -12.38
N TYR A 43 -9.12 -9.37 -13.31
CA TYR A 43 -10.49 -8.86 -13.34
C TYR A 43 -11.27 -9.52 -14.48
N CYS A 44 -12.47 -9.97 -14.14
CA CYS A 44 -13.42 -10.51 -15.08
C CYS A 44 -14.69 -9.64 -15.06
N MET A 45 -14.95 -8.93 -16.15
CA MET A 45 -16.19 -8.19 -16.34
C MET A 45 -17.22 -9.11 -16.95
N VAL A 46 -18.37 -9.18 -16.31
CA VAL A 46 -19.46 -10.07 -16.71
C VAL A 46 -20.74 -9.30 -17.01
N GLU A 47 -21.64 -9.93 -17.73
CA GLU A 47 -23.00 -9.42 -17.96
C GLU A 47 -23.73 -9.30 -16.60
N GLU A 48 -24.32 -8.14 -16.32
CA GLU A 48 -24.93 -7.83 -15.02
C GLU A 48 -25.96 -8.90 -14.56
N LYS A 49 -26.83 -9.32 -15.48
CA LYS A 49 -27.85 -10.35 -15.20
C LYS A 49 -27.27 -11.75 -14.90
N GLU A 50 -26.04 -12.02 -15.32
CA GLU A 50 -25.34 -13.30 -15.15
C GLU A 50 -24.38 -13.29 -13.94
N GLU A 51 -24.14 -12.15 -13.31
CA GLU A 51 -23.17 -11.99 -12.23
C GLU A 51 -23.34 -13.06 -11.15
N GLN A 52 -24.55 -13.21 -10.60
CA GLN A 52 -24.84 -14.14 -9.50
C GLN A 52 -24.64 -15.61 -9.90
N ALA A 53 -24.89 -15.95 -11.15
CA ALA A 53 -24.63 -17.28 -11.67
C ALA A 53 -23.13 -17.52 -11.91
N PHE A 54 -22.40 -16.51 -12.39
CA PHE A 54 -20.97 -16.55 -12.58
C PHE A 54 -20.22 -16.69 -11.26
N LEU A 55 -20.60 -15.96 -10.22
CA LEU A 55 -19.98 -16.03 -8.89
C LEU A 55 -19.93 -17.46 -8.32
N LYS A 56 -20.89 -18.31 -8.66
CA LYS A 56 -20.96 -19.71 -8.18
C LYS A 56 -19.97 -20.64 -8.89
N ARG A 57 -19.57 -20.32 -10.14
CA ARG A 57 -18.71 -21.17 -10.97
C ARG A 57 -17.31 -20.60 -11.24
N ARG A 58 -17.05 -19.35 -10.83
CA ARG A 58 -15.78 -18.66 -11.14
C ARG A 58 -14.53 -19.38 -10.64
N ILE A 59 -14.62 -20.14 -9.53
CA ILE A 59 -13.53 -20.98 -9.01
C ILE A 59 -13.14 -22.07 -10.02
N ASP A 60 -14.08 -22.61 -10.79
CA ASP A 60 -13.77 -23.67 -11.76
C ASP A 60 -12.86 -23.17 -12.88
N HIS A 61 -12.95 -21.88 -13.21
CA HIS A 61 -12.02 -21.26 -14.16
C HIS A 61 -10.59 -21.14 -13.61
N LEU A 62 -10.44 -20.90 -12.30
CA LEU A 62 -9.12 -20.84 -11.66
C LEU A 62 -8.39 -22.19 -11.70
N LYS A 63 -9.13 -23.30 -11.60
CA LYS A 63 -8.57 -24.67 -11.69
C LYS A 63 -8.01 -25.03 -13.06
N ALA A 64 -8.17 -24.16 -14.07
CA ALA A 64 -7.60 -24.38 -15.39
C ALA A 64 -6.06 -24.34 -15.41
N TYR A 65 -5.44 -23.69 -14.41
CA TYR A 65 -3.99 -23.65 -14.27
C TYR A 65 -3.45 -24.84 -13.46
N LYS A 66 -3.72 -24.86 -12.17
CA LYS A 66 -3.25 -25.90 -11.23
C LYS A 66 -4.26 -26.11 -10.10
N GLU A 67 -3.97 -27.06 -9.22
CA GLU A 67 -4.79 -27.30 -8.05
C GLU A 67 -4.67 -26.13 -7.05
N LEU A 68 -5.81 -25.71 -6.52
CA LEU A 68 -5.90 -24.66 -5.49
C LEU A 68 -5.78 -25.29 -4.10
N ILE A 69 -4.76 -24.91 -3.34
CA ILE A 69 -4.58 -25.36 -1.94
C ILE A 69 -5.29 -24.47 -0.93
N PHE A 70 -5.68 -23.25 -1.35
CA PHE A 70 -6.45 -22.31 -0.54
C PHE A 70 -7.36 -21.46 -1.42
N THR A 71 -8.58 -21.20 -0.94
CA THR A 71 -9.49 -20.23 -1.53
C THR A 71 -10.28 -19.53 -0.43
N ASP A 72 -10.47 -18.21 -0.59
CA ASP A 72 -11.36 -17.43 0.25
C ASP A 72 -12.17 -16.44 -0.61
N GLY A 73 -13.45 -16.31 -0.28
CA GLY A 73 -14.36 -15.38 -0.95
C GLY A 73 -14.58 -14.14 -0.10
N ILE A 74 -14.10 -12.99 -0.59
CA ILE A 74 -14.22 -11.71 0.12
C ILE A 74 -14.86 -10.65 -0.76
N PHE A 75 -15.24 -9.55 -0.14
CA PHE A 75 -15.72 -8.35 -0.81
C PHE A 75 -15.01 -7.13 -0.23
N ILE A 76 -14.12 -6.52 -1.01
CA ILE A 76 -13.45 -5.26 -0.62
C ILE A 76 -13.96 -4.13 -1.53
N ILE A 77 -13.71 -4.24 -2.83
CA ILE A 77 -14.13 -3.27 -3.85
C ILE A 77 -15.10 -3.90 -4.86
N ALA A 78 -15.08 -5.21 -4.97
CA ALA A 78 -15.93 -6.06 -5.79
C ALA A 78 -15.93 -7.49 -5.20
N PRO A 79 -16.85 -8.37 -5.61
CA PRO A 79 -16.75 -9.79 -5.29
C PRO A 79 -15.41 -10.37 -5.76
N GLN A 80 -14.60 -10.86 -4.83
CA GLN A 80 -13.25 -11.35 -5.06
C GLN A 80 -13.11 -12.80 -4.59
N ILE A 81 -12.33 -13.60 -5.30
CA ILE A 81 -11.77 -14.86 -4.81
C ILE A 81 -10.26 -14.69 -4.67
N ILE A 82 -9.77 -14.89 -3.47
CA ILE A 82 -8.36 -15.09 -3.20
C ILE A 82 -8.07 -16.58 -3.43
N GLY A 83 -7.09 -16.90 -4.25
CA GLY A 83 -6.66 -18.25 -4.52
C GLY A 83 -5.15 -18.42 -4.34
N VAL A 84 -4.73 -19.55 -3.75
CA VAL A 84 -3.32 -19.95 -3.72
C VAL A 84 -3.19 -21.32 -4.34
N TYR A 85 -2.34 -21.45 -5.34
CA TYR A 85 -2.07 -22.72 -6.02
C TYR A 85 -1.03 -23.59 -5.29
N GLU A 86 -0.94 -24.85 -5.64
CA GLU A 86 0.03 -25.81 -5.07
C GLU A 86 1.49 -25.38 -5.25
N ASP A 87 1.79 -24.56 -6.26
CA ASP A 87 3.11 -23.95 -6.48
C ASP A 87 3.29 -22.59 -5.77
N HIS A 88 2.39 -22.26 -4.84
CA HIS A 88 2.36 -21.02 -4.05
C HIS A 88 2.21 -19.73 -4.91
N LEU A 89 1.64 -19.83 -6.11
CA LEU A 89 1.22 -18.66 -6.84
C LEU A 89 -0.11 -18.15 -6.25
N HIS A 90 -0.15 -16.86 -5.96
CA HIS A 90 -1.35 -16.17 -5.47
C HIS A 90 -2.10 -15.52 -6.62
N ILE A 91 -3.41 -15.67 -6.64
CA ILE A 91 -4.31 -15.00 -7.57
C ILE A 91 -5.50 -14.39 -6.84
N ASP A 92 -5.83 -13.16 -7.23
CA ASP A 92 -7.06 -12.47 -6.89
C ASP A 92 -7.94 -12.36 -8.13
N LEU A 93 -9.06 -13.07 -8.15
CA LEU A 93 -10.06 -12.96 -9.21
C LEU A 93 -11.20 -12.05 -8.77
N PHE A 94 -11.23 -10.85 -9.32
CA PHE A 94 -12.33 -9.89 -9.13
C PHE A 94 -13.41 -10.10 -10.18
N THR A 95 -14.66 -10.08 -9.75
CA THR A 95 -15.82 -10.08 -10.64
C THR A 95 -16.46 -8.71 -10.63
N VAL A 96 -16.64 -8.09 -11.78
CA VAL A 96 -17.21 -6.77 -11.93
C VAL A 96 -18.23 -6.75 -13.07
N THR A 97 -19.10 -5.74 -13.07
CA THR A 97 -19.99 -5.40 -14.20
C THR A 97 -19.64 -3.99 -14.69
N GLU A 98 -20.16 -3.58 -15.85
CA GLU A 98 -19.97 -2.20 -16.32
C GLU A 98 -20.50 -1.18 -15.29
N ALA A 99 -21.58 -1.50 -14.58
CA ALA A 99 -22.19 -0.64 -13.57
C ALA A 99 -21.35 -0.54 -12.28
N THR A 100 -20.66 -1.59 -11.91
CA THR A 100 -19.89 -1.66 -10.64
C THR A 100 -18.42 -1.34 -10.79
N PHE A 101 -17.87 -1.42 -12.01
CA PHE A 101 -16.45 -1.18 -12.25
C PHE A 101 -16.11 0.31 -12.14
N GLN A 102 -15.22 0.62 -11.21
CA GLN A 102 -14.61 1.95 -11.07
C GLN A 102 -13.11 1.84 -11.30
N ASN A 103 -12.65 2.43 -12.40
CA ASN A 103 -11.21 2.44 -12.67
C ASN A 103 -10.52 3.63 -12.00
N LYS A 104 -9.49 3.31 -11.19
CA LYS A 104 -8.62 4.30 -10.53
C LYS A 104 -7.13 4.03 -10.81
N ASP A 105 -6.82 2.98 -11.58
CA ASP A 105 -5.45 2.54 -11.82
C ASP A 105 -5.32 2.00 -13.25
N TYR A 106 -4.08 1.81 -13.68
CA TYR A 106 -3.74 1.21 -14.95
C TYR A 106 -4.25 -0.24 -15.05
N PHE A 107 -4.66 -0.65 -16.25
CA PHE A 107 -5.01 -2.03 -16.53
C PHE A 107 -4.54 -2.47 -17.94
N THR A 108 -4.27 -3.75 -18.08
CA THR A 108 -3.92 -4.37 -19.36
C THR A 108 -5.04 -5.32 -19.76
N VAL A 109 -5.66 -5.05 -20.92
CA VAL A 109 -6.75 -5.86 -21.46
C VAL A 109 -6.21 -7.15 -22.07
N LEU A 110 -6.77 -8.31 -21.67
CA LEU A 110 -6.48 -9.63 -22.21
C LEU A 110 -7.56 -10.12 -23.20
N TYR A 111 -8.80 -9.70 -22.99
CA TYR A 111 -9.95 -10.05 -23.80
C TYR A 111 -11.01 -8.96 -23.70
N ASP A 112 -11.43 -8.43 -24.82
CA ASP A 112 -12.49 -7.40 -24.91
C ASP A 112 -12.97 -7.31 -26.36
N PRO A 113 -13.83 -8.26 -26.80
CA PRO A 113 -14.26 -8.33 -28.18
C PRO A 113 -15.16 -7.16 -28.60
N ASP A 114 -15.84 -6.54 -27.65
CA ASP A 114 -16.83 -5.49 -27.90
C ASP A 114 -16.29 -4.07 -27.60
N GLY A 115 -15.04 -3.94 -27.11
CA GLY A 115 -14.42 -2.65 -26.78
C GLY A 115 -15.04 -1.96 -25.56
N ILE A 116 -15.65 -2.72 -24.65
CA ILE A 116 -16.33 -2.17 -23.47
C ILE A 116 -15.38 -1.55 -22.45
N MET A 117 -14.07 -1.86 -22.54
CA MET A 117 -13.06 -1.30 -21.63
C MET A 117 -12.54 0.08 -22.05
N ASP A 118 -12.79 0.52 -23.29
CA ASP A 118 -12.26 1.81 -23.79
C ASP A 118 -12.70 3.02 -22.97
N PRO A 119 -13.96 3.15 -22.50
CA PRO A 119 -14.39 4.28 -21.67
C PRO A 119 -13.69 4.33 -20.29
N PHE A 120 -13.11 3.22 -19.84
CA PHE A 120 -12.47 3.12 -18.53
C PHE A 120 -10.95 3.37 -18.60
N ARG A 121 -10.38 3.60 -19.77
CA ARG A 121 -8.93 3.90 -19.91
C ARG A 121 -8.61 5.22 -19.20
N THR A 122 -7.59 5.20 -18.35
CA THR A 122 -7.08 6.36 -17.64
C THR A 122 -5.57 6.50 -17.88
N GLU A 123 -5.00 7.63 -17.48
CA GLU A 123 -3.54 7.83 -17.53
C GLU A 123 -2.75 6.92 -16.57
N GLY A 124 -3.44 6.14 -15.74
CA GLY A 124 -2.83 5.11 -14.89
C GLY A 124 -1.99 5.65 -13.74
N LYS A 125 -2.25 6.89 -13.31
CA LYS A 125 -1.52 7.52 -12.19
C LYS A 125 -2.09 7.06 -10.86
N LEU A 126 -1.21 6.57 -9.98
CA LEU A 126 -1.52 6.23 -8.60
C LEU A 126 -1.23 7.40 -7.65
N THR A 127 -1.66 8.59 -8.07
CA THR A 127 -1.45 9.83 -7.33
C THR A 127 -2.54 10.03 -6.28
N LEU A 128 -2.16 10.33 -5.05
CA LEU A 128 -3.10 10.69 -4.00
C LEU A 128 -3.87 11.97 -4.36
N THR A 129 -5.14 11.99 -4.01
CA THR A 129 -5.89 13.25 -4.00
C THR A 129 -5.37 14.17 -2.89
N LYS A 130 -5.60 15.47 -3.02
CA LYS A 130 -5.21 16.44 -1.97
C LYS A 130 -5.84 16.07 -0.62
N THR A 131 -7.11 15.68 -0.60
CA THR A 131 -7.81 15.23 0.61
C THR A 131 -7.12 14.03 1.25
N ALA A 132 -6.84 12.97 0.48
CA ALA A 132 -6.16 11.78 0.99
C ALA A 132 -4.75 12.11 1.50
N LEU A 133 -4.02 12.98 0.81
CA LEU A 133 -2.70 13.45 1.27
C LEU A 133 -2.80 14.17 2.62
N THR A 134 -3.82 15.04 2.80
CA THR A 134 -4.07 15.75 4.06
C THR A 134 -4.42 14.78 5.19
N GLU A 135 -5.24 13.77 4.91
CA GLU A 135 -5.56 12.71 5.87
C GLU A 135 -4.31 11.95 6.32
N HIS A 136 -3.43 11.56 5.39
CA HIS A 136 -2.15 10.93 5.74
C HIS A 136 -1.27 11.83 6.61
N MET A 137 -1.21 13.12 6.32
CA MET A 137 -0.41 14.06 7.14
C MET A 137 -0.99 14.24 8.54
N LEU A 138 -2.31 14.32 8.67
CA LEU A 138 -2.99 14.35 9.98
C LEU A 138 -2.72 13.08 10.77
N ASP A 139 -2.75 11.92 10.13
CA ASP A 139 -2.46 10.62 10.75
C ASP A 139 -0.99 10.53 11.21
N VAL A 140 -0.03 11.04 10.43
CA VAL A 140 1.37 11.16 10.88
C VAL A 140 1.43 11.93 12.20
N SER A 141 0.80 13.08 12.28
CA SER A 141 0.80 13.94 13.46
C SER A 141 0.07 13.28 14.64
N TRP A 142 -1.09 12.67 14.36
CA TRP A 142 -1.87 11.96 15.38
C TRP A 142 -1.13 10.78 15.99
N PHE A 143 -0.52 9.93 15.18
CA PHE A 143 0.21 8.77 15.67
C PHE A 143 1.53 9.16 16.35
N LEU A 144 2.19 10.25 15.98
CA LEU A 144 3.30 10.82 16.74
C LEU A 144 2.85 11.30 18.12
N PHE A 145 1.68 11.94 18.24
CA PHE A 145 1.11 12.32 19.50
C PHE A 145 0.75 11.11 20.39
N GLN A 146 0.19 10.04 19.80
CA GLN A 146 -0.07 8.79 20.53
C GLN A 146 1.24 8.10 20.94
N TYR A 147 2.27 8.16 20.10
CA TYR A 147 3.61 7.69 20.43
C TYR A 147 4.15 8.40 21.69
N TRP A 148 4.08 9.72 21.74
CA TRP A 148 4.50 10.50 22.90
C TRP A 148 3.84 9.98 24.19
N LYS A 149 2.53 9.80 24.17
CA LYS A 149 1.77 9.28 25.33
C LYS A 149 2.20 7.86 25.73
N ALA A 150 2.45 7.00 24.74
CA ALA A 150 2.88 5.62 24.98
C ALA A 150 4.29 5.58 25.59
N ALA A 151 5.21 6.38 25.02
CA ALA A 151 6.59 6.50 25.51
C ALA A 151 6.67 7.08 26.93
N ALA A 152 5.89 8.12 27.22
CA ALA A 152 5.81 8.71 28.57
C ALA A 152 5.29 7.74 29.63
N ARG A 153 4.42 6.79 29.24
CA ARG A 153 3.91 5.73 30.13
C ARG A 153 4.84 4.52 30.24
N GLY A 154 5.98 4.50 29.56
CA GLY A 154 6.86 3.34 29.50
C GLY A 154 6.30 2.16 28.70
N SER A 155 5.24 2.36 27.89
CA SER A 155 4.60 1.32 27.09
C SER A 155 5.34 1.12 25.77
N ALA A 156 6.57 0.59 25.83
CA ALA A 156 7.49 0.54 24.70
C ALA A 156 6.96 -0.25 23.49
N VAL A 157 6.25 -1.36 23.73
CA VAL A 157 5.66 -2.16 22.62
C VAL A 157 4.59 -1.34 21.89
N TRP A 158 3.72 -0.65 22.63
CA TRP A 158 2.69 0.22 22.05
C TRP A 158 3.29 1.45 21.37
N ALA A 159 4.38 1.99 21.92
CA ALA A 159 5.13 3.08 21.29
C ALA A 159 5.67 2.67 19.91
N VAL A 160 6.24 1.47 19.78
CA VAL A 160 6.70 0.93 18.49
C VAL A 160 5.54 0.82 17.49
N GLU A 161 4.37 0.34 17.95
CA GLU A 161 3.20 0.22 17.07
C GLU A 161 2.72 1.60 16.56
N MET A 162 2.73 2.61 17.42
CA MET A 162 2.43 3.98 16.99
C MET A 162 3.41 4.50 15.93
N LEU A 163 4.72 4.24 16.08
CA LEU A 163 5.70 4.60 15.05
C LEU A 163 5.49 3.85 13.73
N ARG A 164 5.02 2.61 13.76
CA ARG A 164 4.64 1.88 12.53
C ARG A 164 3.50 2.57 11.80
N HIS A 165 2.48 3.04 12.52
CA HIS A 165 1.40 3.83 11.93
C HIS A 165 1.91 5.15 11.36
N VAL A 166 2.82 5.84 12.06
CA VAL A 166 3.49 7.04 11.53
C VAL A 166 4.15 6.73 10.19
N MET A 167 5.00 5.70 10.13
CA MET A 167 5.75 5.38 8.91
C MET A 167 4.87 4.93 7.76
N ARG A 168 3.78 4.22 8.04
CA ARG A 168 2.80 3.86 7.01
C ARG A 168 2.24 5.09 6.30
N ASN A 169 1.84 6.09 7.06
CA ASN A 169 1.27 7.33 6.52
C ASN A 169 2.35 8.24 5.92
N LEU A 170 3.51 8.36 6.57
CA LEU A 170 4.63 9.18 6.10
C LEU A 170 5.17 8.68 4.75
N ALA A 171 5.14 7.37 4.49
CA ALA A 171 5.52 6.81 3.20
C ALA A 171 4.69 7.38 2.04
N ASN A 172 3.38 7.52 2.23
CA ASN A 172 2.48 8.12 1.24
C ASN A 172 2.79 9.60 1.03
N VAL A 173 3.06 10.35 2.12
CA VAL A 173 3.43 11.78 2.06
C VAL A 173 4.76 11.99 1.34
N LEU A 174 5.78 11.18 1.66
CA LEU A 174 7.09 11.27 0.99
C LEU A 174 7.01 10.91 -0.49
N LEU A 175 6.30 9.83 -0.84
CA LEU A 175 6.09 9.46 -2.24
C LEU A 175 5.34 10.56 -3.00
N TYR A 176 4.38 11.24 -2.38
CA TYR A 176 3.71 12.36 -3.04
C TYR A 176 4.69 13.49 -3.41
N LYS A 177 5.76 13.67 -2.65
CA LYS A 177 6.82 14.64 -2.96
C LYS A 177 7.76 14.15 -4.06
N TYR A 178 8.25 12.92 -3.94
CA TYR A 178 9.37 12.42 -4.73
C TYR A 178 8.96 11.62 -5.96
N GLU A 179 7.82 10.93 -5.91
CA GLU A 179 7.25 10.11 -6.99
C GLU A 179 5.70 10.14 -6.90
N PRO A 180 5.08 11.28 -7.24
CA PRO A 180 3.63 11.49 -7.07
C PRO A 180 2.77 10.38 -7.68
N ASP A 181 3.17 9.88 -8.86
CA ASP A 181 2.43 8.86 -9.61
C ASP A 181 2.47 7.47 -8.96
N ARG A 182 3.14 7.33 -7.80
CA ARG A 182 3.22 6.12 -6.97
C ARG A 182 2.78 6.35 -5.52
N SER A 183 2.31 7.55 -5.20
CA SER A 183 2.03 7.96 -3.81
C SER A 183 0.96 7.13 -3.10
N VAL A 184 -0.01 6.55 -3.83
CA VAL A 184 -1.02 5.63 -3.27
C VAL A 184 -0.42 4.32 -2.76
N LEU A 185 0.73 3.88 -3.32
CA LEU A 185 1.33 2.59 -2.98
C LEU A 185 2.03 2.57 -1.61
N GLY A 186 2.38 3.74 -1.07
CA GLY A 186 2.97 3.86 0.26
C GLY A 186 4.22 2.99 0.44
N LEU A 187 4.28 2.25 1.54
CA LEU A 187 5.43 1.42 1.89
C LEU A 187 5.86 0.43 0.80
N LYS A 188 4.94 -0.03 -0.06
CA LYS A 188 5.27 -0.98 -1.15
C LYS A 188 6.19 -0.35 -2.20
N ALA A 189 6.00 0.92 -2.53
CA ALA A 189 6.79 1.61 -3.55
C ALA A 189 8.05 2.29 -2.99
N LEU A 190 8.12 2.48 -1.69
CA LEU A 190 9.15 3.25 -1.01
C LEU A 190 10.58 2.77 -1.31
N PRO A 191 10.88 1.44 -1.28
CA PRO A 191 12.23 0.94 -1.52
C PRO A 191 12.78 1.20 -2.92
N THR A 192 11.91 1.41 -3.91
CA THR A 192 12.29 1.54 -5.32
C THR A 192 12.10 2.93 -5.89
N HIS A 193 11.35 3.82 -5.21
CA HIS A 193 10.93 5.10 -5.78
C HIS A 193 11.35 6.32 -4.96
N LEU A 194 12.02 6.15 -3.82
CA LEU A 194 12.61 7.26 -3.10
C LEU A 194 14.08 7.48 -3.49
N PRO A 195 14.59 8.73 -3.33
CA PRO A 195 16.01 8.99 -3.38
C PRO A 195 16.79 8.08 -2.43
N GLU A 196 17.99 7.68 -2.82
CA GLU A 196 18.79 6.67 -2.11
C GLU A 196 19.07 7.06 -0.64
N ASP A 197 19.39 8.31 -0.38
CA ASP A 197 19.61 8.85 0.96
C ASP A 197 18.38 8.73 1.85
N LYS A 198 17.18 9.01 1.30
CA LYS A 198 15.92 8.87 2.01
C LYS A 198 15.59 7.40 2.28
N ARG A 199 15.82 6.53 1.31
CA ARG A 199 15.61 5.09 1.45
C ARG A 199 16.46 4.52 2.58
N PHE A 200 17.78 4.73 2.58
CA PHE A 200 18.66 4.25 3.65
C PHE A 200 18.26 4.76 5.04
N ARG A 201 17.81 6.00 5.11
CA ARG A 201 17.35 6.58 6.37
C ARG A 201 16.07 5.90 6.89
N ILE A 202 15.15 5.58 6.00
CA ILE A 202 13.91 4.87 6.37
C ILE A 202 14.22 3.44 6.80
N GLU A 203 15.10 2.73 6.10
CA GLU A 203 15.55 1.40 6.50
C GLU A 203 16.15 1.43 7.91
N ALA A 204 17.04 2.39 8.20
CA ALA A 204 17.60 2.58 9.55
C ALA A 204 16.53 2.89 10.61
N ILE A 205 15.50 3.68 10.28
CA ILE A 205 14.37 3.92 11.19
C ILE A 205 13.68 2.59 11.55
N TYR A 206 13.44 1.73 10.57
CA TYR A 206 12.82 0.42 10.80
C TYR A 206 13.69 -0.51 11.65
N GLU A 207 15.02 -0.50 11.50
CA GLU A 207 15.93 -1.25 12.37
C GLU A 207 15.84 -0.81 13.84
N TRP A 208 15.53 0.45 14.11
CA TRP A 208 15.37 0.98 15.47
C TRP A 208 13.93 0.92 16.01
N MET A 209 12.96 0.42 15.24
CA MET A 209 11.59 0.21 15.70
C MET A 209 11.48 -1.03 16.60
N THR A 210 12.18 -1.00 17.72
CA THR A 210 12.17 -2.03 18.76
C THR A 210 11.83 -1.40 20.11
N PRO A 211 11.34 -2.18 21.10
CA PRO A 211 11.04 -1.65 22.43
C PRO A 211 12.22 -0.96 23.13
N SER A 212 13.46 -1.32 22.80
CA SER A 212 14.67 -0.72 23.37
C SER A 212 15.16 0.51 22.62
N LEU A 213 14.85 0.64 21.32
CA LEU A 213 15.41 1.67 20.45
C LEU A 213 14.36 2.63 19.86
N HIS A 214 13.08 2.49 20.22
CA HIS A 214 11.99 3.30 19.65
C HIS A 214 12.20 4.82 19.76
N ARG A 215 12.93 5.29 20.80
CA ARG A 215 13.24 6.72 20.96
C ARG A 215 14.20 7.21 19.88
N LYS A 216 15.16 6.35 19.48
CA LYS A 216 16.06 6.64 18.35
C LYS A 216 15.30 6.68 17.04
N ALA A 217 14.39 5.73 16.79
CA ALA A 217 13.52 5.74 15.62
C ALA A 217 12.67 7.02 15.56
N ALA A 218 12.05 7.41 16.67
CA ALA A 218 11.25 8.63 16.75
C ALA A 218 12.09 9.89 16.45
N ARG A 219 13.30 9.99 16.99
CA ARG A 219 14.22 11.08 16.70
C ARG A 219 14.49 11.22 15.19
N GLU A 220 14.80 10.13 14.52
CA GLU A 220 15.07 10.17 13.07
C GLU A 220 13.82 10.54 12.25
N ILE A 221 12.65 10.09 12.67
CA ILE A 221 11.38 10.54 12.06
C ILE A 221 11.20 12.05 12.23
N LEU A 222 11.46 12.60 13.41
CA LEU A 222 11.37 14.05 13.65
C LEU A 222 12.38 14.85 12.82
N LEU A 223 13.61 14.34 12.69
CA LEU A 223 14.62 14.98 11.84
C LEU A 223 14.21 14.95 10.37
N LEU A 224 13.62 13.86 9.90
CA LEU A 224 13.08 13.76 8.55
C LEU A 224 11.93 14.76 8.33
N LEU A 225 11.00 14.88 9.26
CA LEU A 225 9.89 15.85 9.20
C LEU A 225 10.39 17.30 9.23
N LYS A 226 11.41 17.61 10.03
CA LYS A 226 12.03 18.94 10.07
C LYS A 226 12.69 19.29 8.74
N GLU A 227 13.40 18.34 8.14
CA GLU A 227 14.04 18.51 6.81
C GLU A 227 13.00 18.76 5.70
N GLU A 228 11.87 18.05 5.75
CA GLU A 228 10.76 18.21 4.81
C GLU A 228 9.84 19.41 5.13
N GLY A 229 10.09 20.11 6.22
CA GLY A 229 9.19 21.11 6.80
C GLY A 229 8.79 22.24 5.86
N ASP A 230 9.72 22.79 5.06
CA ASP A 230 9.40 23.87 4.11
C ASP A 230 8.45 23.40 3.01
N TRP A 231 8.69 22.20 2.49
CA TRP A 231 7.81 21.58 1.50
C TRP A 231 6.44 21.27 2.11
N ILE A 232 6.39 20.71 3.33
CA ILE A 232 5.14 20.42 4.04
C ILE A 232 4.33 21.70 4.21
N ARG A 233 4.91 22.76 4.73
CA ARG A 233 4.23 24.07 4.87
C ARG A 233 3.68 24.61 3.55
N HIS A 234 4.44 24.48 2.47
CA HIS A 234 4.01 24.91 1.15
C HIS A 234 2.83 24.10 0.62
N VAL A 235 2.93 22.77 0.66
CA VAL A 235 1.90 21.85 0.11
C VAL A 235 0.61 21.91 0.91
N PHE A 236 0.69 22.06 2.23
CA PHE A 236 -0.48 22.12 3.12
C PHE A 236 -0.85 23.55 3.54
N SER A 237 -0.44 24.58 2.78
CA SER A 237 -0.69 25.99 3.12
C SER A 237 -2.18 26.35 3.27
N GLU A 238 -3.07 25.64 2.58
CA GLU A 238 -4.53 25.79 2.71
C GLU A 238 -5.12 24.99 3.88
N GLU A 239 -4.33 24.10 4.49
CA GLU A 239 -4.71 23.19 5.57
C GLU A 239 -3.98 23.57 6.87
N GLU A 240 -4.12 24.81 7.28
CA GLU A 240 -3.42 25.40 8.43
C GLU A 240 -3.46 24.52 9.69
N LYS A 241 -4.61 23.90 9.98
CA LYS A 241 -4.76 23.02 11.14
C LYS A 241 -3.86 21.79 11.11
N ALA A 242 -3.63 21.20 9.94
CA ALA A 242 -2.75 20.04 9.78
C ALA A 242 -1.30 20.42 10.03
N VAL A 243 -0.85 21.57 9.52
CA VAL A 243 0.50 22.10 9.72
C VAL A 243 0.72 22.46 11.18
N VAL A 244 -0.18 23.24 11.79
CA VAL A 244 -0.10 23.65 13.19
C VAL A 244 -0.04 22.44 14.13
N PHE A 245 -0.86 21.42 13.88
CA PHE A 245 -0.85 20.23 14.72
C PHE A 245 0.47 19.45 14.56
N MET A 246 0.95 19.27 13.34
CA MET A 246 2.24 18.62 13.08
C MET A 246 3.39 19.35 13.78
N GLU A 247 3.50 20.66 13.62
CA GLU A 247 4.55 21.48 14.25
C GLU A 247 4.49 21.41 15.78
N SER A 248 3.28 21.49 16.35
CA SER A 248 3.08 21.36 17.80
C SER A 248 3.57 20.01 18.33
N VAL A 249 3.28 18.90 17.63
CA VAL A 249 3.73 17.56 18.02
C VAL A 249 5.24 17.40 17.83
N VAL A 250 5.81 17.96 16.78
CA VAL A 250 7.27 17.96 16.57
C VAL A 250 7.98 18.71 17.68
N VAL A 251 7.48 19.87 18.11
CA VAL A 251 8.04 20.63 19.24
C VAL A 251 7.92 19.82 20.53
N LEU A 252 6.72 19.29 20.84
CA LEU A 252 6.46 18.49 22.02
C LEU A 252 7.44 17.31 22.17
N LEU A 253 7.67 16.58 21.07
CA LEU A 253 8.58 15.44 21.07
C LEU A 253 10.05 15.84 21.09
N SER A 254 10.40 17.00 20.55
CA SER A 254 11.76 17.53 20.59
C SER A 254 12.21 17.92 22.01
N GLU A 255 11.27 18.19 22.90
CA GLU A 255 11.55 18.52 24.32
C GLU A 255 11.65 17.28 25.22
N GLU A 256 11.32 16.08 24.72
CA GLU A 256 11.30 14.85 25.51
C GLU A 256 12.71 14.33 25.83
N PRO A 257 13.01 14.03 27.11
CA PRO A 257 14.29 13.45 27.50
C PRO A 257 14.57 12.12 26.80
N GLY A 258 15.70 12.02 26.09
CA GLY A 258 16.12 10.80 25.36
C GLY A 258 15.71 10.77 23.90
N ILE A 259 15.02 11.81 23.40
CA ILE A 259 14.83 12.04 21.95
C ILE A 259 15.87 13.05 21.45
N GLU A 260 16.21 14.09 22.22
CA GLU A 260 17.15 15.16 21.81
C GLU A 260 18.64 14.93 22.11
N ARG A 261 19.01 14.03 23.00
CA ARG A 261 20.42 13.92 23.40
C ARG A 261 21.20 12.95 22.53
N ASP A 262 22.22 13.48 21.84
CA ASP A 262 23.44 12.76 21.50
C ASP A 262 24.14 12.40 22.82
N GLY A 263 23.80 11.25 23.35
CA GLY A 263 24.44 10.69 24.53
C GLY A 263 24.74 9.24 24.22
N GLU A 264 26.03 8.91 24.21
CA GLU A 264 26.64 7.61 24.16
C GLU A 264 25.70 6.45 24.43
N LEU A 265 25.64 5.48 23.51
CA LEU A 265 25.02 4.18 23.75
C LEU A 265 25.46 3.69 25.14
N PRO A 266 24.53 3.26 26.03
CA PRO A 266 24.93 2.60 27.26
C PRO A 266 25.75 1.37 26.84
N ILE A 267 27.04 1.40 27.17
CA ILE A 267 27.91 0.24 27.08
C ILE A 267 27.23 -0.84 27.92
N ILE A 268 26.69 -1.86 27.28
CA ILE A 268 26.22 -3.07 27.96
C ILE A 268 27.48 -3.67 28.61
N ARG A 269 27.74 -3.31 29.86
CA ARG A 269 28.71 -4.03 30.68
C ARG A 269 28.10 -5.41 30.92
N GLY A 270 28.62 -6.40 30.18
CA GLY A 270 28.35 -7.79 30.47
C GLY A 270 28.80 -8.06 31.90
N ASN A 271 27.85 -8.36 32.78
CA ASN A 271 28.14 -8.99 34.05
C ASN A 271 28.68 -10.39 33.78
N ARG A 272 29.91 -10.57 34.23
CA ARG A 272 30.55 -11.89 34.39
C ARG A 272 29.82 -12.69 35.50
#